data_a7a0bb67fea500d592b2f3872ccee975
#
_entry.id   a7a0bb67fea500d592b2f3872ccee975
#
_cell.length_a   1.000
_cell.length_b   1.000
_cell.length_c   1.000
_cell.angle_alpha   90.00
_cell.angle_beta   90.00
_cell.angle_gamma   90.00
#
_symmetry.space_group_name_H-M   'P 1'
#
loop_
_entity.id
_entity.type
_entity.pdbx_description
1 polymer ?
#
loop_
_entity_poly.entity_id
_entity_poly.type
_entity_poly.pdbx_seq_one_letter_code
_entity_poly.pdbx_strand_id
1 'polypeptide(L)'
;MLDEILASLQVLSLPTRTNFRSVTKREVALFKGPNGWGEFSPFLEYESEEAAYWLAAGIEAAFGQLPNTYRDEIEINATLSAVDTKVDVENILAWYPGAKVVKIKVGANLEMDIARIENALAVNNDYLIRLDVNGGWGVKEAESAVAQIIERVGIEKIQYIEQPVATLEELKELQLPIPVVGDEVIRKCADPFAIDLNGAVDILMLKVSPLGGIKRAMKIAEHHKLPVVVSSALESAVGISHGIRLAASLPELKYACGL
;
A
#
# COMPACT_ATOMS: atom_id res chain seq x y z
N MET A 1 5.96 -4.37 30.32
CA MET A 1 5.76 -3.89 28.92
C MET A 1 6.16 -2.44 28.75
N LEU A 2 5.53 -1.43 29.43
CA LEU A 2 5.90 -0.02 29.21
C LEU A 2 7.35 0.25 29.52
N ASP A 3 7.86 -0.23 30.65
CA ASP A 3 9.28 -0.07 31.06
C ASP A 3 10.24 -0.72 30.05
N GLU A 4 9.86 -1.87 29.47
CA GLU A 4 10.67 -2.54 28.43
C GLU A 4 10.68 -1.75 27.12
N ILE A 5 9.52 -1.19 26.73
CA ILE A 5 9.43 -0.28 25.57
C ILE A 5 10.34 0.92 25.79
N LEU A 6 10.19 1.62 26.91
CA LEU A 6 10.97 2.83 27.21
C LEU A 6 12.48 2.53 27.33
N ALA A 7 12.87 1.40 27.91
CA ALA A 7 14.27 1.01 28.05
C ALA A 7 14.95 0.67 26.72
N SER A 8 14.20 0.27 25.70
CA SER A 8 14.73 -0.14 24.39
C SER A 8 14.44 0.87 23.27
N LEU A 9 13.70 1.95 23.57
CA LEU A 9 13.23 2.91 22.59
C LEU A 9 14.40 3.60 21.85
N GLN A 10 14.33 3.55 20.52
CA GLN A 10 15.25 4.25 19.62
C GLN A 10 14.44 5.08 18.64
N VAL A 11 14.71 6.36 18.54
CA VAL A 11 14.09 7.26 17.57
C VAL A 11 15.11 7.56 16.48
N LEU A 12 14.73 7.25 15.24
CA LEU A 12 15.59 7.37 14.06
C LEU A 12 14.92 8.26 13.01
N SER A 13 15.72 8.99 12.26
CA SER A 13 15.28 9.72 11.06
C SER A 13 15.96 9.11 9.85
N LEU A 14 15.18 8.42 9.02
CA LEU A 14 15.64 7.66 7.87
C LEU A 14 15.41 8.45 6.58
N PRO A 15 16.43 8.73 5.76
CA PRO A 15 16.25 9.37 4.47
C PRO A 15 15.55 8.40 3.50
N THR A 16 14.62 8.92 2.68
CA THR A 16 14.03 8.15 1.57
C THR A 16 14.90 8.25 0.33
N ARG A 17 14.96 7.19 -0.48
CA ARG A 17 15.73 7.19 -1.73
C ARG A 17 15.08 8.01 -2.84
N THR A 18 13.75 8.13 -2.79
CA THR A 18 12.95 8.92 -3.72
C THR A 18 11.98 9.77 -2.93
N ASN A 19 11.55 10.88 -3.53
CA ASN A 19 10.45 11.67 -2.99
C ASN A 19 9.15 10.88 -3.18
N PHE A 20 8.54 10.45 -2.08
CA PHE A 20 7.26 9.76 -2.07
C PHE A 20 6.31 10.54 -1.16
N ARG A 21 5.18 11.06 -1.69
CA ARG A 21 4.23 11.90 -0.95
C ARG A 21 4.87 13.15 -0.31
N SER A 22 5.86 13.73 -0.96
CA SER A 22 6.67 14.84 -0.43
C SER A 22 7.48 14.49 0.83
N VAL A 23 7.57 13.21 1.19
CA VAL A 23 8.37 12.72 2.32
C VAL A 23 9.80 12.46 1.84
N THR A 24 10.76 13.16 2.45
CA THR A 24 12.20 12.97 2.21
C THR A 24 12.92 12.32 3.38
N LYS A 25 12.26 12.25 4.54
CA LYS A 25 12.72 11.57 5.75
C LYS A 25 11.54 10.91 6.45
N ARG A 26 11.80 9.75 7.04
CA ARG A 26 10.82 9.05 7.89
C ARG A 26 11.36 8.99 9.32
N GLU A 27 10.64 9.57 10.22
CA GLU A 27 10.86 9.42 11.66
C GLU A 27 10.21 8.10 12.08
N VAL A 28 11.00 7.26 12.74
CA VAL A 28 10.54 5.97 13.24
C VAL A 28 11.00 5.80 14.69
N ALA A 29 10.12 5.34 15.54
CA ALA A 29 10.44 4.92 16.89
C ALA A 29 10.42 3.39 16.94
N LEU A 30 11.56 2.77 17.22
CA LEU A 30 11.74 1.34 17.35
C LEU A 30 11.83 0.96 18.82
N PHE A 31 11.20 -0.11 19.22
CA PHE A 31 11.29 -0.67 20.56
C PHE A 31 11.29 -2.19 20.52
N LYS A 32 11.79 -2.83 21.58
CA LYS A 32 12.01 -4.27 21.62
C LYS A 32 11.09 -4.93 22.63
N GLY A 33 10.55 -6.09 22.25
CA GLY A 33 9.79 -6.99 23.10
C GLY A 33 10.27 -8.43 22.95
N PRO A 34 9.58 -9.39 23.58
CA PRO A 34 9.94 -10.81 23.54
C PRO A 34 9.98 -11.41 22.15
N ASN A 35 9.15 -10.90 21.22
CA ASN A 35 9.08 -11.40 19.84
C ASN A 35 10.05 -10.71 18.89
N GLY A 36 10.76 -9.68 19.33
CA GLY A 36 11.64 -8.88 18.50
C GLY A 36 11.28 -7.38 18.50
N TRP A 37 11.49 -6.72 17.38
CA TRP A 37 11.28 -5.28 17.27
C TRP A 37 9.84 -4.93 16.87
N GLY A 38 9.29 -3.89 17.52
CA GLY A 38 8.11 -3.17 17.10
C GLY A 38 8.48 -1.80 16.53
N GLU A 39 7.65 -1.28 15.64
CA GLU A 39 7.81 0.03 15.03
C GLU A 39 6.58 0.90 15.29
N PHE A 40 6.83 2.16 15.66
CA PHE A 40 5.85 3.23 15.72
C PHE A 40 6.34 4.36 14.82
N SER A 41 5.68 4.54 13.67
CA SER A 41 6.11 5.50 12.65
C SER A 41 4.92 6.15 11.92
N PRO A 42 3.92 6.71 12.64
CA PRO A 42 2.84 7.43 11.98
C PRO A 42 3.40 8.62 11.21
N PHE A 43 2.65 9.11 10.22
CA PHE A 43 2.98 10.38 9.60
C PHE A 43 2.77 11.51 10.61
N LEU A 44 3.61 12.56 10.53
CA LEU A 44 3.64 13.64 11.53
C LEU A 44 2.34 14.46 11.56
N GLU A 45 1.57 14.45 10.47
CA GLU A 45 0.28 15.11 10.36
C GLU A 45 -0.88 14.34 11.00
N TYR A 46 -0.64 13.10 11.47
CA TYR A 46 -1.69 12.27 12.05
C TYR A 46 -1.95 12.63 13.51
N GLU A 47 -3.21 12.75 13.86
CA GLU A 47 -3.65 12.97 15.24
C GLU A 47 -3.51 11.69 16.09
N SER A 48 -3.67 11.85 17.40
CA SER A 48 -3.41 10.76 18.37
C SER A 48 -4.28 9.52 18.12
N GLU A 49 -5.51 9.69 17.67
CA GLU A 49 -6.45 8.61 17.40
C GLU A 49 -5.98 7.74 16.23
N GLU A 50 -5.49 8.35 15.15
CA GLU A 50 -4.95 7.62 13.99
C GLU A 50 -3.59 7.02 14.34
N ALA A 51 -2.73 7.76 15.02
CA ALA A 51 -1.40 7.29 15.46
C ALA A 51 -1.49 6.11 16.45
N ALA A 52 -2.57 6.01 17.25
CA ALA A 52 -2.76 4.91 18.19
C ALA A 52 -2.82 3.53 17.51
N TYR A 53 -3.35 3.44 16.29
CA TYR A 53 -3.34 2.19 15.52
C TYR A 53 -1.91 1.75 15.16
N TRP A 54 -1.04 2.69 14.82
CA TRP A 54 0.37 2.41 14.52
C TRP A 54 1.11 1.89 15.76
N LEU A 55 0.83 2.48 16.92
CA LEU A 55 1.40 2.01 18.18
C LEU A 55 0.90 0.61 18.53
N ALA A 56 -0.41 0.36 18.37
CA ALA A 56 -1.01 -0.95 18.59
C ALA A 56 -0.37 -2.04 17.70
N ALA A 57 -0.10 -1.72 16.43
CA ALA A 57 0.57 -2.61 15.50
C ALA A 57 1.99 -2.96 15.94
N GLY A 58 2.77 -1.94 16.35
CA GLY A 58 4.12 -2.15 16.88
C GLY A 58 4.14 -2.97 18.17
N ILE A 59 3.20 -2.71 19.08
CA ILE A 59 3.05 -3.49 20.32
C ILE A 59 2.65 -4.94 20.01
N GLU A 60 1.69 -5.17 19.09
CA GLU A 60 1.32 -6.52 18.68
C GLU A 60 2.54 -7.28 18.12
N ALA A 61 3.34 -6.64 17.28
CA ALA A 61 4.53 -7.25 16.70
C ALA A 61 5.58 -7.63 17.74
N ALA A 62 5.87 -6.72 18.69
CA ALA A 62 6.90 -6.95 19.69
C ALA A 62 6.47 -7.85 20.86
N PHE A 63 5.19 -7.82 21.26
CA PHE A 63 4.70 -8.46 22.48
C PHE A 63 3.54 -9.42 22.27
N GLY A 64 2.86 -9.36 21.12
CA GLY A 64 1.67 -10.15 20.85
C GLY A 64 1.98 -11.57 20.38
N GLN A 65 0.98 -12.43 20.43
CA GLN A 65 1.03 -13.72 19.79
C GLN A 65 0.74 -13.55 18.29
N LEU A 66 1.75 -13.73 17.45
CA LEU A 66 1.61 -13.61 16.01
C LEU A 66 0.94 -14.85 15.39
N PRO A 67 0.15 -14.68 14.30
CA PRO A 67 -0.49 -15.81 13.63
C PRO A 67 0.54 -16.70 12.93
N ASN A 68 0.14 -17.96 12.67
CA ASN A 68 0.92 -18.88 11.85
C ASN A 68 1.01 -18.39 10.39
N THR A 69 2.08 -18.78 9.72
CA THR A 69 2.27 -18.51 8.29
C THR A 69 1.84 -19.70 7.44
N TYR A 70 1.32 -19.42 6.25
CA TYR A 70 0.96 -20.39 5.23
C TYR A 70 2.02 -20.52 4.13
N ARG A 71 2.98 -19.58 4.09
CA ARG A 71 4.04 -19.53 3.06
C ARG A 71 5.32 -18.92 3.59
N ASP A 72 6.44 -19.30 3.00
CA ASP A 72 7.78 -18.82 3.36
C ASP A 72 8.29 -17.75 2.39
N GLU A 73 7.65 -17.62 1.23
CA GLU A 73 7.97 -16.61 0.21
C GLU A 73 6.73 -15.83 -0.20
N ILE A 74 6.90 -14.55 -0.50
CA ILE A 74 5.85 -13.66 -1.03
C ILE A 74 6.39 -12.91 -2.24
N GLU A 75 5.57 -12.85 -3.30
CA GLU A 75 5.86 -11.98 -4.45
C GLU A 75 5.68 -10.52 -4.05
N ILE A 76 6.60 -9.67 -4.50
CA ILE A 76 6.50 -8.21 -4.32
C ILE A 76 6.36 -7.51 -5.67
N ASN A 77 5.67 -6.36 -5.70
CA ASN A 77 5.68 -5.47 -6.85
C ASN A 77 6.79 -4.43 -6.75
N ALA A 78 7.27 -3.97 -7.89
CA ALA A 78 8.03 -2.73 -7.94
C ALA A 78 7.11 -1.54 -7.67
N THR A 79 7.64 -0.49 -7.05
CA THR A 79 6.91 0.77 -6.83
C THR A 79 7.65 1.91 -7.51
N LEU A 80 6.99 2.54 -8.48
CA LEU A 80 7.53 3.64 -9.26
C LEU A 80 6.88 4.96 -8.80
N SER A 81 7.68 5.82 -8.20
CA SER A 81 7.28 7.18 -7.83
C SER A 81 7.02 8.03 -9.08
N ALA A 82 6.45 9.23 -8.87
CA ALA A 82 6.24 10.20 -9.94
C ALA A 82 7.58 10.77 -10.42
N VAL A 83 8.25 10.05 -11.32
CA VAL A 83 9.50 10.46 -12.01
C VAL A 83 9.20 10.71 -13.49
N ASP A 84 9.96 11.62 -14.10
CA ASP A 84 9.61 12.17 -15.41
C ASP A 84 10.50 11.66 -16.54
N THR A 85 11.64 11.03 -16.21
CA THR A 85 12.57 10.57 -17.25
C THR A 85 12.59 9.06 -17.37
N LYS A 86 12.81 8.56 -18.60
CA LYS A 86 12.99 7.13 -18.84
C LYS A 86 14.15 6.54 -18.03
N VAL A 87 15.24 7.29 -17.87
CA VAL A 87 16.41 6.86 -17.09
C VAL A 87 16.07 6.66 -15.61
N ASP A 88 15.24 7.56 -15.03
CA ASP A 88 14.81 7.40 -13.64
C ASP A 88 13.90 6.18 -13.48
N VAL A 89 13.01 5.94 -14.47
CA VAL A 89 12.18 4.72 -14.49
C VAL A 89 13.03 3.46 -14.50
N GLU A 90 14.01 3.37 -15.42
CA GLU A 90 14.94 2.25 -15.52
C GLU A 90 15.73 2.04 -14.22
N ASN A 91 16.26 3.12 -13.63
CA ASN A 91 17.02 3.08 -12.39
C ASN A 91 16.19 2.59 -11.20
N ILE A 92 14.95 3.05 -11.06
CA ILE A 92 14.08 2.62 -9.96
C ILE A 92 13.65 1.17 -10.14
N LEU A 93 13.27 0.75 -11.35
CA LEU A 93 12.86 -0.62 -11.63
C LEU A 93 14.01 -1.62 -11.42
N ALA A 94 15.26 -1.21 -11.62
CA ALA A 94 16.44 -2.03 -11.33
C ALA A 94 16.60 -2.38 -9.83
N TRP A 95 15.92 -1.67 -8.91
CA TRP A 95 15.91 -2.03 -7.49
C TRP A 95 15.05 -3.25 -7.16
N TYR A 96 14.21 -3.69 -8.11
CA TYR A 96 13.22 -4.77 -7.92
C TYR A 96 13.48 -5.92 -8.91
N PRO A 97 14.63 -6.60 -8.82
CA PRO A 97 14.95 -7.68 -9.74
C PRO A 97 13.91 -8.80 -9.62
N GLY A 98 13.37 -9.21 -10.78
CA GLY A 98 12.37 -10.29 -10.83
C GLY A 98 10.93 -9.89 -10.54
N ALA A 99 10.64 -8.62 -10.20
CA ALA A 99 9.26 -8.14 -10.09
C ALA A 99 8.53 -8.30 -11.45
N LYS A 100 7.30 -8.76 -11.41
CA LYS A 100 6.42 -8.92 -12.58
C LYS A 100 5.32 -7.85 -12.64
N VAL A 101 5.18 -7.10 -11.57
CA VAL A 101 4.13 -6.10 -11.37
C VAL A 101 4.77 -4.78 -10.97
N VAL A 102 4.30 -3.68 -11.54
CA VAL A 102 4.77 -2.32 -11.22
C VAL A 102 3.59 -1.47 -10.76
N LYS A 103 3.66 -0.97 -9.54
CA LYS A 103 2.73 0.05 -9.04
C LYS A 103 3.27 1.44 -9.41
N ILE A 104 2.48 2.22 -10.14
CA ILE A 104 2.86 3.52 -10.68
C ILE A 104 1.99 4.60 -10.07
N LYS A 105 2.62 5.63 -9.52
CA LYS A 105 1.94 6.83 -9.04
C LYS A 105 1.43 7.64 -10.22
N VAL A 106 0.13 7.91 -10.22
CA VAL A 106 -0.58 8.69 -11.25
C VAL A 106 -1.47 9.75 -10.61
N GLY A 107 -2.00 10.69 -11.41
CA GLY A 107 -3.01 11.66 -10.96
C GLY A 107 -2.57 13.12 -10.99
N ALA A 108 -1.29 13.41 -11.28
CA ALA A 108 -0.81 14.80 -11.34
C ALA A 108 -0.91 15.38 -12.77
N ASN A 109 -0.54 14.61 -13.78
CA ASN A 109 -0.61 14.99 -15.19
C ASN A 109 -0.73 13.74 -16.04
N LEU A 110 -1.86 13.57 -16.71
CA LEU A 110 -2.21 12.33 -17.40
C LEU A 110 -1.21 11.96 -18.51
N GLU A 111 -0.74 12.91 -19.31
CA GLU A 111 0.23 12.63 -20.38
C GLU A 111 1.58 12.17 -19.81
N MET A 112 2.05 12.78 -18.73
CA MET A 112 3.27 12.37 -18.05
C MET A 112 3.08 10.99 -17.37
N ASP A 113 1.91 10.73 -16.82
CA ASP A 113 1.58 9.45 -16.19
C ASP A 113 1.55 8.33 -17.24
N ILE A 114 0.94 8.57 -18.41
CA ILE A 114 0.95 7.64 -19.55
C ILE A 114 2.39 7.40 -20.04
N ALA A 115 3.17 8.46 -20.24
CA ALA A 115 4.57 8.31 -20.64
C ALA A 115 5.39 7.50 -19.64
N ARG A 116 5.13 7.64 -18.33
CA ARG A 116 5.76 6.85 -17.27
C ARG A 116 5.38 5.37 -17.35
N ILE A 117 4.11 5.07 -17.65
CA ILE A 117 3.61 3.71 -17.87
C ILE A 117 4.28 3.11 -19.11
N GLU A 118 4.30 3.83 -20.23
CA GLU A 118 4.98 3.40 -21.48
C GLU A 118 6.47 3.15 -21.26
N ASN A 119 7.15 4.01 -20.49
CA ASN A 119 8.56 3.81 -20.14
C ASN A 119 8.78 2.56 -19.28
N ALA A 120 7.89 2.26 -18.34
CA ALA A 120 7.97 1.03 -17.56
C ALA A 120 7.76 -0.21 -18.44
N LEU A 121 6.78 -0.20 -19.35
CA LEU A 121 6.53 -1.26 -20.31
C LEU A 121 7.67 -1.41 -21.35
N ALA A 122 8.38 -0.33 -21.65
CA ALA A 122 9.58 -0.39 -22.50
C ALA A 122 10.77 -1.07 -21.80
N VAL A 123 10.84 -1.07 -20.47
CA VAL A 123 11.83 -1.85 -19.71
C VAL A 123 11.50 -3.35 -19.79
N ASN A 124 10.26 -3.70 -19.57
CA ASN A 124 9.77 -5.06 -19.72
C ASN A 124 8.27 -5.05 -20.09
N ASN A 125 7.98 -5.48 -21.32
CA ASN A 125 6.61 -5.48 -21.84
C ASN A 125 5.70 -6.53 -21.15
N ASP A 126 6.24 -7.43 -20.36
CA ASP A 126 5.46 -8.42 -19.61
C ASP A 126 5.00 -7.90 -18.22
N TYR A 127 5.35 -6.67 -17.86
CA TYR A 127 4.86 -6.08 -16.63
C TYR A 127 3.33 -5.93 -16.63
N LEU A 128 2.73 -6.25 -15.49
CA LEU A 128 1.38 -5.80 -15.13
C LEU A 128 1.48 -4.48 -14.35
N ILE A 129 0.66 -3.53 -14.73
CA ILE A 129 0.66 -2.18 -14.16
C ILE A 129 -0.48 -2.03 -13.16
N ARG A 130 -0.18 -1.40 -12.04
CA ARG A 130 -1.13 -0.92 -11.02
C ARG A 130 -1.07 0.59 -10.97
N LEU A 131 -2.23 1.22 -11.04
CA LEU A 131 -2.35 2.67 -10.99
C LEU A 131 -2.67 3.09 -9.56
N ASP A 132 -1.91 4.02 -8.97
CA ASP A 132 -2.14 4.53 -7.61
C ASP A 132 -2.40 6.05 -7.68
N VAL A 133 -3.65 6.43 -7.43
CA VAL A 133 -4.14 7.82 -7.54
C VAL A 133 -4.21 8.53 -6.19
N ASN A 134 -4.31 7.79 -5.09
CA ASN A 134 -4.53 8.29 -3.71
C ASN A 134 -5.74 9.24 -3.57
N GLY A 135 -6.85 8.94 -4.25
CA GLY A 135 -8.08 9.71 -4.17
C GLY A 135 -8.02 11.08 -4.86
N GLY A 136 -7.08 11.25 -5.80
CA GLY A 136 -6.81 12.55 -6.40
C GLY A 136 -7.75 12.96 -7.52
N TRP A 137 -8.54 12.05 -8.08
CA TRP A 137 -9.47 12.35 -9.18
C TRP A 137 -10.91 12.50 -8.72
N GLY A 138 -11.71 13.18 -9.51
CA GLY A 138 -13.17 13.08 -9.47
C GLY A 138 -13.65 11.91 -10.35
N VAL A 139 -14.91 11.48 -10.20
CA VAL A 139 -15.49 10.30 -10.91
C VAL A 139 -15.28 10.38 -12.42
N LYS A 140 -15.71 11.48 -13.07
CA LYS A 140 -15.58 11.64 -14.54
C LYS A 140 -14.13 11.71 -15.01
N GLU A 141 -13.26 12.29 -14.20
CA GLU A 141 -11.82 12.37 -14.48
C GLU A 141 -11.20 10.98 -14.43
N ALA A 142 -11.52 10.19 -13.41
CA ALA A 142 -11.05 8.82 -13.25
C ALA A 142 -11.48 7.94 -14.45
N GLU A 143 -12.75 8.01 -14.85
CA GLU A 143 -13.28 7.27 -16.01
C GLU A 143 -12.58 7.67 -17.30
N SER A 144 -12.41 8.97 -17.55
CA SER A 144 -11.72 9.49 -18.74
C SER A 144 -10.23 9.14 -18.75
N ALA A 145 -9.54 9.27 -17.61
CA ALA A 145 -8.11 8.96 -17.50
C ALA A 145 -7.85 7.46 -17.71
N VAL A 146 -8.64 6.59 -17.09
CA VAL A 146 -8.53 5.14 -17.28
C VAL A 146 -8.78 4.74 -18.72
N ALA A 147 -9.80 5.31 -19.38
CA ALA A 147 -10.09 5.03 -20.79
C ALA A 147 -8.90 5.41 -21.69
N GLN A 148 -8.29 6.57 -21.49
CA GLN A 148 -7.12 7.02 -22.26
C GLN A 148 -5.88 6.17 -21.99
N ILE A 149 -5.63 5.77 -20.72
CA ILE A 149 -4.54 4.85 -20.39
C ILE A 149 -4.74 3.52 -21.11
N ILE A 150 -5.94 2.94 -21.05
CA ILE A 150 -6.26 1.66 -21.70
C ILE A 150 -6.10 1.76 -23.23
N GLU A 151 -6.52 2.84 -23.85
CA GLU A 151 -6.34 3.07 -25.29
C GLU A 151 -4.86 3.06 -25.72
N ARG A 152 -3.99 3.58 -24.84
CA ARG A 152 -2.54 3.70 -25.12
C ARG A 152 -1.76 2.42 -24.86
N VAL A 153 -2.08 1.68 -23.80
CA VAL A 153 -1.23 0.56 -23.34
C VAL A 153 -1.92 -0.81 -23.38
N GLY A 154 -3.24 -0.85 -23.57
CA GLY A 154 -4.06 -2.07 -23.54
C GLY A 154 -4.58 -2.41 -22.14
N ILE A 155 -5.82 -2.88 -22.07
CA ILE A 155 -6.49 -3.23 -20.81
C ILE A 155 -5.79 -4.42 -20.12
N GLU A 156 -5.23 -5.34 -20.90
CA GLU A 156 -4.53 -6.54 -20.40
C GLU A 156 -3.25 -6.21 -19.64
N LYS A 157 -2.72 -4.99 -19.79
CA LYS A 157 -1.56 -4.50 -19.03
C LYS A 157 -1.94 -3.96 -17.67
N ILE A 158 -3.20 -3.57 -17.44
CA ILE A 158 -3.63 -2.93 -16.20
C ILE A 158 -4.25 -3.97 -15.27
N GLN A 159 -3.60 -4.23 -14.13
CA GLN A 159 -4.08 -5.19 -13.16
C GLN A 159 -5.20 -4.64 -12.29
N TYR A 160 -5.09 -3.39 -11.85
CA TYR A 160 -6.10 -2.66 -11.07
C TYR A 160 -5.76 -1.17 -10.92
N ILE A 161 -6.72 -0.41 -10.39
CA ILE A 161 -6.52 0.96 -9.93
C ILE A 161 -6.75 1.07 -8.42
N GLU A 162 -5.83 1.72 -7.69
CA GLU A 162 -5.88 1.94 -6.25
C GLU A 162 -6.41 3.34 -5.95
N GLN A 163 -7.50 3.41 -5.17
CA GLN A 163 -8.14 4.61 -4.66
C GLN A 163 -8.22 5.74 -5.70
N PRO A 164 -9.00 5.57 -6.79
CA PRO A 164 -9.06 6.58 -7.85
C PRO A 164 -9.71 7.89 -7.40
N VAL A 165 -10.70 7.82 -6.51
CA VAL A 165 -11.48 8.95 -5.99
C VAL A 165 -11.44 8.98 -4.47
N ALA A 166 -11.85 10.13 -3.85
CA ALA A 166 -11.61 10.36 -2.43
C ALA A 166 -12.59 9.65 -1.49
N THR A 167 -13.86 9.53 -1.88
CA THR A 167 -14.94 9.10 -0.98
C THR A 167 -15.53 7.74 -1.38
N LEU A 168 -16.22 7.11 -0.43
CA LEU A 168 -16.94 5.85 -0.66
C LEU A 168 -18.08 6.04 -1.65
N GLU A 169 -18.78 7.16 -1.57
CA GLU A 169 -19.88 7.53 -2.45
C GLU A 169 -19.40 7.63 -3.90
N GLU A 170 -18.31 8.36 -4.12
CA GLU A 170 -17.69 8.46 -5.46
C GLU A 170 -17.17 7.11 -5.97
N LEU A 171 -16.63 6.24 -5.09
CA LEU A 171 -16.23 4.89 -5.48
C LEU A 171 -17.43 4.05 -5.98
N LYS A 172 -18.61 4.21 -5.35
CA LYS A 172 -19.84 3.53 -5.79
C LYS A 172 -20.41 4.07 -7.11
N GLU A 173 -20.08 5.29 -7.48
CA GLU A 173 -20.51 5.91 -8.75
C GLU A 173 -19.62 5.51 -9.92
N LEU A 174 -18.38 5.06 -9.68
CA LEU A 174 -17.41 4.72 -10.71
C LEU A 174 -17.85 3.55 -11.59
N GLN A 175 -17.65 3.70 -12.90
CA GLN A 175 -17.83 2.66 -13.89
C GLN A 175 -16.53 2.41 -14.65
N LEU A 176 -15.68 1.55 -14.10
CA LEU A 176 -14.38 1.23 -14.67
C LEU A 176 -14.34 -0.21 -15.19
N PRO A 177 -13.67 -0.48 -16.32
CA PRO A 177 -13.53 -1.83 -16.87
C PRO A 177 -12.42 -2.64 -16.19
N ILE A 178 -11.78 -2.10 -15.16
CA ILE A 178 -10.67 -2.70 -14.40
C ILE A 178 -11.02 -2.73 -12.90
N PRO A 179 -10.48 -3.67 -12.11
CA PRO A 179 -10.76 -3.75 -10.69
C PRO A 179 -10.32 -2.49 -9.92
N VAL A 180 -11.10 -2.13 -8.90
CA VAL A 180 -10.83 -1.02 -8.00
C VAL A 180 -10.34 -1.55 -6.65
N VAL A 181 -9.24 -1.00 -6.15
CA VAL A 181 -8.67 -1.29 -4.82
C VAL A 181 -8.96 -0.15 -3.86
N GLY A 182 -9.55 -0.46 -2.69
CA GLY A 182 -9.72 0.50 -1.60
C GLY A 182 -8.49 0.53 -0.69
N ASP A 183 -7.88 1.69 -0.51
CA ASP A 183 -6.82 1.97 0.48
C ASP A 183 -7.32 2.99 1.52
N GLU A 184 -7.35 4.26 1.15
CA GLU A 184 -7.73 5.35 2.05
C GLU A 184 -9.14 5.16 2.63
N VAL A 185 -10.07 4.72 1.82
CA VAL A 185 -11.46 4.47 2.24
C VAL A 185 -11.58 3.47 3.38
N ILE A 186 -10.61 2.55 3.50
CA ILE A 186 -10.61 1.51 4.55
C ILE A 186 -9.81 1.98 5.77
N ARG A 187 -8.59 2.47 5.55
CA ARG A 187 -7.68 2.80 6.67
C ARG A 187 -7.98 4.12 7.35
N LYS A 188 -8.76 5.01 6.71
CA LYS A 188 -9.17 6.31 7.28
C LYS A 188 -10.63 6.36 7.71
N CYS A 189 -11.41 5.29 7.50
CA CYS A 189 -12.78 5.25 8.01
C CYS A 189 -12.82 5.08 9.53
N ALA A 190 -13.90 5.55 10.15
CA ALA A 190 -14.08 5.46 11.60
C ALA A 190 -14.11 3.99 12.08
N ASP A 191 -14.80 3.12 11.34
CA ASP A 191 -14.88 1.69 11.64
C ASP A 191 -14.80 0.86 10.35
N PRO A 192 -13.68 0.17 10.08
CA PRO A 192 -13.53 -0.66 8.89
C PRO A 192 -14.41 -1.91 8.89
N PHE A 193 -15.09 -2.24 9.97
CA PHE A 193 -16.06 -3.33 10.03
C PHE A 193 -17.50 -2.87 9.75
N ALA A 194 -17.80 -1.59 9.92
CA ALA A 194 -19.13 -1.03 9.68
C ALA A 194 -19.31 -0.45 8.26
N ILE A 195 -18.21 -0.22 7.53
CA ILE A 195 -18.27 0.36 6.19
C ILE A 195 -18.84 -0.65 5.16
N ASP A 196 -19.81 -0.19 4.36
CA ASP A 196 -20.36 -0.98 3.25
C ASP A 196 -19.57 -0.77 1.96
N LEU A 197 -18.73 -1.73 1.63
CA LEU A 197 -17.85 -1.71 0.45
C LEU A 197 -18.50 -2.31 -0.81
N ASN A 198 -19.74 -2.81 -0.73
CA ASN A 198 -20.41 -3.41 -1.88
C ASN A 198 -20.56 -2.41 -3.03
N GLY A 199 -20.07 -2.79 -4.20
CA GLY A 199 -20.12 -1.96 -5.40
C GLY A 199 -19.16 -0.75 -5.37
N ALA A 200 -18.33 -0.60 -4.33
CA ALA A 200 -17.34 0.45 -4.23
C ALA A 200 -15.92 -0.03 -4.58
N VAL A 201 -15.57 -1.24 -4.14
CA VAL A 201 -14.22 -1.80 -4.36
C VAL A 201 -14.30 -3.30 -4.63
N ASP A 202 -13.33 -3.80 -5.39
CA ASP A 202 -13.20 -5.22 -5.73
C ASP A 202 -12.11 -5.91 -4.89
N ILE A 203 -11.16 -5.14 -4.35
CA ILE A 203 -9.97 -5.61 -3.66
C ILE A 203 -9.70 -4.72 -2.44
N LEU A 204 -9.28 -5.31 -1.32
CA LEU A 204 -8.86 -4.59 -0.12
C LEU A 204 -7.36 -4.38 -0.10
N MET A 205 -6.91 -3.14 0.13
CA MET A 205 -5.53 -2.85 0.51
C MET A 205 -5.37 -3.00 2.02
N LEU A 206 -4.47 -3.87 2.45
CA LEU A 206 -4.15 -4.07 3.86
C LEU A 206 -2.76 -3.53 4.18
N LYS A 207 -2.69 -2.65 5.17
CA LYS A 207 -1.44 -2.08 5.70
C LYS A 207 -1.42 -2.28 7.22
N VAL A 208 -0.42 -2.99 7.72
CA VAL A 208 -0.39 -3.43 9.14
C VAL A 208 -0.48 -2.26 10.10
N SER A 209 0.38 -1.26 9.92
CA SER A 209 0.51 -0.15 10.87
C SER A 209 -0.75 0.72 10.94
N PRO A 210 -1.29 1.24 9.81
CA PRO A 210 -2.52 2.04 9.85
C PRO A 210 -3.76 1.28 10.32
N LEU A 211 -3.80 -0.05 10.11
CA LEU A 211 -4.94 -0.87 10.51
C LEU A 211 -4.85 -1.39 11.95
N GLY A 212 -3.76 -1.12 12.67
CA GLY A 212 -3.64 -1.46 14.09
C GLY A 212 -3.16 -2.89 14.38
N GLY A 213 -2.47 -3.51 13.42
CA GLY A 213 -1.81 -4.80 13.60
C GLY A 213 -2.26 -5.90 12.64
N ILE A 214 -1.52 -6.99 12.66
CA ILE A 214 -1.71 -8.15 11.77
C ILE A 214 -3.08 -8.81 12.00
N LYS A 215 -3.42 -9.09 13.26
CA LYS A 215 -4.69 -9.76 13.59
C LYS A 215 -5.90 -8.92 13.21
N ARG A 216 -5.82 -7.59 13.39
CA ARG A 216 -6.92 -6.72 13.00
C ARG A 216 -7.06 -6.66 11.49
N ALA A 217 -5.97 -6.54 10.73
CA ALA A 217 -5.98 -6.57 9.28
C ALA A 217 -6.57 -7.89 8.74
N MET A 218 -6.21 -9.04 9.33
CA MET A 218 -6.80 -10.34 8.96
C MET A 218 -8.30 -10.41 9.25
N LYS A 219 -8.77 -9.87 10.37
CA LYS A 219 -10.21 -9.80 10.69
C LYS A 219 -10.98 -8.92 9.72
N ILE A 220 -10.39 -7.82 9.26
CA ILE A 220 -11.00 -6.95 8.22
C ILE A 220 -11.14 -7.74 6.91
N ALA A 221 -10.10 -8.47 6.49
CA ALA A 221 -10.18 -9.33 5.31
C ALA A 221 -11.26 -10.41 5.44
N GLU A 222 -11.33 -11.10 6.57
CA GLU A 222 -12.34 -12.12 6.85
C GLU A 222 -13.77 -11.55 6.85
N HIS A 223 -13.94 -10.34 7.38
CA HIS A 223 -15.23 -9.66 7.46
C HIS A 223 -15.78 -9.33 6.07
N HIS A 224 -14.99 -8.67 5.24
CA HIS A 224 -15.43 -8.22 3.91
C HIS A 224 -15.42 -9.32 2.86
N LYS A 225 -14.61 -10.36 3.02
CA LYS A 225 -14.49 -11.52 2.10
C LYS A 225 -14.13 -11.11 0.66
N LEU A 226 -13.44 -9.99 0.50
CA LEU A 226 -12.89 -9.56 -0.77
C LEU A 226 -11.44 -10.06 -0.92
N PRO A 227 -10.94 -10.23 -2.16
CA PRO A 227 -9.51 -10.42 -2.39
C PRO A 227 -8.69 -9.33 -1.72
N VAL A 228 -7.49 -9.66 -1.27
CA VAL A 228 -6.63 -8.72 -0.54
C VAL A 228 -5.28 -8.54 -1.23
N VAL A 229 -4.71 -7.36 -1.09
CA VAL A 229 -3.32 -7.05 -1.39
C VAL A 229 -2.68 -6.40 -0.16
N VAL A 230 -1.50 -6.85 0.23
CA VAL A 230 -0.75 -6.26 1.35
C VAL A 230 0.20 -5.21 0.82
N SER A 231 0.25 -4.07 1.49
CA SER A 231 1.16 -2.98 1.15
C SER A 231 1.74 -2.31 2.40
N SER A 232 2.63 -1.38 2.19
CA SER A 232 3.28 -0.60 3.25
C SER A 232 2.80 0.86 3.27
N ALA A 233 3.13 1.54 4.35
CA ALA A 233 2.91 2.98 4.51
C ALA A 233 4.24 3.71 4.80
N LEU A 234 5.29 3.38 4.05
CA LEU A 234 6.66 3.90 4.18
C LEU A 234 7.31 3.59 5.55
N GLU A 235 7.07 2.42 6.07
CA GLU A 235 7.74 1.93 7.28
C GLU A 235 9.23 1.65 7.03
N SER A 236 9.99 1.50 8.11
CA SER A 236 11.36 0.95 8.05
C SER A 236 11.34 -0.56 7.75
N ALA A 237 12.51 -1.17 7.64
CA ALA A 237 12.61 -2.63 7.47
C ALA A 237 11.90 -3.42 8.61
N VAL A 238 11.77 -2.83 9.80
CA VAL A 238 11.02 -3.43 10.92
C VAL A 238 9.54 -3.50 10.58
N GLY A 239 8.90 -2.38 10.24
CA GLY A 239 7.48 -2.36 9.87
C GLY A 239 7.19 -3.14 8.60
N ILE A 240 8.09 -3.10 7.60
CA ILE A 240 7.98 -3.95 6.40
C ILE A 240 7.97 -5.43 6.78
N SER A 241 8.78 -5.87 7.76
CA SER A 241 8.76 -7.26 8.21
C SER A 241 7.40 -7.69 8.79
N HIS A 242 6.67 -6.76 9.41
CA HIS A 242 5.30 -7.01 9.88
C HIS A 242 4.32 -7.14 8.70
N GLY A 243 4.49 -6.36 7.63
CA GLY A 243 3.75 -6.51 6.38
C GLY A 243 4.01 -7.87 5.72
N ILE A 244 5.27 -8.30 5.67
CA ILE A 244 5.66 -9.64 5.21
C ILE A 244 4.97 -10.72 6.05
N ARG A 245 4.96 -10.57 7.38
CA ARG A 245 4.29 -11.51 8.28
C ARG A 245 2.78 -11.57 8.03
N LEU A 246 2.11 -10.42 7.84
CA LEU A 246 0.70 -10.38 7.45
C LEU A 246 0.46 -11.15 6.15
N ALA A 247 1.21 -10.83 5.10
CA ALA A 247 1.10 -11.47 3.79
C ALA A 247 1.31 -13.00 3.88
N ALA A 248 2.30 -13.43 4.66
CA ALA A 248 2.57 -14.85 4.89
C ALA A 248 1.47 -15.55 5.71
N SER A 249 0.74 -14.82 6.55
CA SER A 249 -0.32 -15.35 7.42
C SER A 249 -1.73 -15.36 6.81
N LEU A 250 -1.92 -14.75 5.64
CA LEU A 250 -3.20 -14.81 4.92
C LEU A 250 -3.36 -16.19 4.26
N PRO A 251 -4.51 -16.88 4.41
CA PRO A 251 -4.73 -18.17 3.73
C PRO A 251 -4.60 -18.06 2.21
N GLU A 252 -5.21 -17.02 1.64
CA GLU A 252 -5.14 -16.70 0.22
C GLU A 252 -4.39 -15.38 0.02
N LEU A 253 -3.46 -15.36 -0.93
CA LEU A 253 -2.70 -14.18 -1.34
C LEU A 253 -2.52 -14.24 -2.85
N LYS A 254 -3.44 -13.59 -3.57
CA LYS A 254 -3.49 -13.63 -5.03
C LYS A 254 -2.57 -12.61 -5.70
N TYR A 255 -2.28 -11.51 -5.02
CA TYR A 255 -1.57 -10.37 -5.58
C TYR A 255 -0.18 -10.22 -4.96
N ALA A 256 0.81 -9.86 -5.79
CA ALA A 256 2.12 -9.44 -5.30
C ALA A 256 1.97 -8.26 -4.32
N CYS A 257 2.78 -8.20 -3.28
CA CYS A 257 2.68 -7.24 -2.20
C CYS A 257 3.49 -5.96 -2.49
N GLY A 258 3.02 -4.82 -2.01
CA GLY A 258 3.72 -3.54 -2.07
C GLY A 258 4.60 -3.32 -0.83
N LEU A 259 5.63 -4.16 -0.62
CA LEU A 259 6.47 -4.22 0.57
C LEU A 259 7.94 -3.95 0.26
#